data_8fc8798ccf65c09ebe22618d448dd1b0
#
_entry.id   8fc8798ccf65c09ebe22618d448dd1b0
#
_cell.length_a   1.000
_cell.length_b   1.000
_cell.length_c   1.000
_cell.angle_alpha   90.00
_cell.angle_beta   90.00
_cell.angle_gamma   90.00
#
_symmetry.space_group_name_H-M   'P 1'
#
loop_
_entity.id
_entity.type
_entity.pdbx_description
1 polymer ?
#
loop_
_entity_poly.entity_id
_entity_poly.type
_entity_poly.pdbx_seq_one_letter_code
_entity_poly.pdbx_strand_id
1 'polypeptide(L)'
;MNIIENGFDKIVSLVTDFNIGQKYASILNAYRNIDQKIANIASKLSSNPTEIGYETLLPTLDLLKKNIFSKLVEIEQRVNPTITISILESVGSEDSHTSELKVEIRNSGDSAREVHINSLKAFGNDLTEDNTVNIDIRLSADEEKIINIELHMRDRVFIENAAEIEFEIDYDDIFIATDQRVHKTKIEGRTIRFDKESFTEIDNKFRHASGGEELEAGDSMFYGREKLINNIQDAILNGSKNQIAIYGQKRSGKSSLLNQIIGRLESNKNGSVICGKYNLQGLPDEEANPINWILRTIANSLLRGIRKFGVKNIDKSILDTFNSEADAFTALRDVIEYINTFAELQNCHFVILIDEFTYLYQLIKDGKVSEDFMRRWIALIETPNVNLQTIVAAQDTLPHFMNESYASNYFNKFSKEPLSYLSREEAIQLIKDPIKNVIFLNHAEDLIYEYTSGSAFFTQIFCTRLVDYLNFKKSRTVGKEEIETVADRLCTGTDRLEPSTFECLTKEADGSDFNENDNKKVLKAIAEQTRAGGRVNMEDLVVDMSQEHLKDVLNNLYSRRVISKQGEDYSINVKLFVKWILNN
;
A
#
# COMPACT_ATOMS: atom_id res chain seq x y z
N MET A 1 -4.65 -39.91 -15.08
CA MET A 1 -4.38 -40.28 -13.69
C MET A 1 -3.84 -39.08 -12.91
N ASN A 2 -2.67 -38.53 -13.19
CA ASN A 2 -2.07 -37.38 -12.44
C ASN A 2 -2.98 -36.16 -12.19
N ILE A 3 -3.92 -35.84 -13.09
CA ILE A 3 -4.81 -34.67 -12.94
C ILE A 3 -5.94 -34.96 -11.93
N ILE A 4 -6.37 -36.23 -11.85
CA ILE A 4 -7.41 -36.66 -10.90
C ILE A 4 -6.81 -36.83 -9.52
N GLU A 5 -5.61 -37.43 -9.42
CA GLU A 5 -4.86 -37.56 -8.16
C GLU A 5 -4.56 -36.20 -7.52
N ASN A 6 -4.01 -35.25 -8.29
CA ASN A 6 -3.77 -33.90 -7.82
C ASN A 6 -5.06 -33.14 -7.43
N GLY A 7 -6.18 -33.46 -8.08
CA GLY A 7 -7.49 -32.92 -7.74
C GLY A 7 -8.02 -33.49 -6.41
N PHE A 8 -7.86 -34.79 -6.21
CA PHE A 8 -8.31 -35.50 -5.02
C PHE A 8 -7.50 -35.09 -3.77
N ASP A 9 -6.18 -35.03 -3.89
CA ASP A 9 -5.32 -34.57 -2.80
C ASP A 9 -5.64 -33.14 -2.34
N LYS A 10 -5.99 -32.25 -3.30
CA LYS A 10 -6.46 -30.90 -2.97
C LYS A 10 -7.83 -30.87 -2.28
N ILE A 11 -8.70 -31.82 -2.57
CA ILE A 11 -10.00 -31.96 -1.86
C ILE A 11 -9.75 -32.50 -0.46
N VAL A 12 -8.92 -33.53 -0.32
CA VAL A 12 -8.58 -34.13 0.99
C VAL A 12 -7.95 -33.07 1.92
N SER A 13 -7.01 -32.25 1.42
CA SER A 13 -6.42 -31.18 2.24
C SER A 13 -7.46 -30.15 2.69
N LEU A 14 -8.39 -29.75 1.82
CA LEU A 14 -9.46 -28.81 2.19
C LEU A 14 -10.46 -29.40 3.20
N VAL A 15 -10.70 -30.71 3.16
CA VAL A 15 -11.59 -31.39 4.13
C VAL A 15 -10.92 -31.54 5.49
N THR A 16 -9.60 -31.81 5.52
CA THR A 16 -8.84 -31.88 6.78
C THR A 16 -8.72 -30.54 7.48
N ASP A 17 -8.72 -29.43 6.70
CA ASP A 17 -8.71 -28.07 7.21
C ASP A 17 -10.12 -27.59 7.64
N PHE A 18 -11.17 -28.39 7.44
CA PHE A 18 -12.56 -28.07 7.76
C PHE A 18 -12.81 -28.21 9.28
N ASN A 19 -12.39 -27.19 10.03
CA ASN A 19 -12.46 -27.17 11.49
C ASN A 19 -13.71 -26.45 12.00
N ILE A 20 -14.40 -27.06 12.97
CA ILE A 20 -15.64 -26.51 13.59
C ILE A 20 -15.39 -25.17 14.31
N GLY A 21 -14.15 -24.88 14.70
CA GLY A 21 -13.78 -23.60 15.37
C GLY A 21 -13.56 -22.41 14.43
N GLN A 22 -13.66 -22.61 13.11
CA GLN A 22 -13.51 -21.51 12.15
C GLN A 22 -14.79 -20.67 12.04
N LYS A 23 -14.63 -19.42 11.56
CA LYS A 23 -15.78 -18.56 11.23
C LYS A 23 -16.68 -19.25 10.20
N TYR A 24 -18.00 -19.10 10.34
CA TYR A 24 -18.99 -19.71 9.44
C TYR A 24 -18.72 -19.35 7.96
N ALA A 25 -18.41 -18.07 7.67
CA ALA A 25 -18.09 -17.62 6.33
C ALA A 25 -16.90 -18.38 5.70
N SER A 26 -15.86 -18.66 6.50
CA SER A 26 -14.68 -19.44 6.05
C SER A 26 -15.05 -20.88 5.73
N ILE A 27 -15.91 -21.49 6.56
CA ILE A 27 -16.40 -22.86 6.38
C ILE A 27 -17.27 -22.95 5.10
N LEU A 28 -18.16 -21.98 4.90
CA LEU A 28 -19.01 -21.90 3.71
C LEU A 28 -18.18 -21.74 2.43
N ASN A 29 -17.17 -20.89 2.45
CA ASN A 29 -16.25 -20.72 1.32
C ASN A 29 -15.44 -21.99 1.04
N ALA A 30 -14.98 -22.68 2.07
CA ALA A 30 -14.32 -23.98 1.94
C ALA A 30 -15.25 -25.02 1.29
N TYR A 31 -16.50 -25.10 1.74
CA TYR A 31 -17.51 -25.99 1.16
C TYR A 31 -17.75 -25.68 -0.33
N ARG A 32 -17.97 -24.42 -0.69
CA ARG A 32 -18.16 -24.00 -2.09
C ARG A 32 -16.97 -24.37 -2.98
N ASN A 33 -15.74 -24.17 -2.46
CA ASN A 33 -14.51 -24.56 -3.16
C ASN A 33 -14.42 -26.08 -3.37
N ILE A 34 -14.79 -26.87 -2.35
CA ILE A 34 -14.81 -28.33 -2.42
C ILE A 34 -15.86 -28.80 -3.43
N ASP A 35 -17.08 -28.26 -3.36
CA ASP A 35 -18.18 -28.60 -4.28
C ASP A 35 -17.80 -28.33 -5.72
N GLN A 36 -17.22 -27.16 -6.02
CA GLN A 36 -16.76 -26.81 -7.36
C GLN A 36 -15.64 -27.76 -7.87
N LYS A 37 -14.71 -28.17 -6.98
CA LYS A 37 -13.65 -29.13 -7.36
C LYS A 37 -14.20 -30.51 -7.61
N ILE A 38 -15.15 -30.99 -6.80
CA ILE A 38 -15.84 -32.25 -7.01
C ILE A 38 -16.59 -32.22 -8.35
N ALA A 39 -17.35 -31.15 -8.64
CA ALA A 39 -18.06 -30.97 -9.89
C ALA A 39 -17.11 -31.01 -11.12
N ASN A 40 -15.96 -30.35 -11.03
CA ASN A 40 -14.94 -30.35 -12.08
C ASN A 40 -14.33 -31.74 -12.32
N ILE A 41 -14.10 -32.51 -11.25
CA ILE A 41 -13.59 -33.90 -11.36
C ILE A 41 -14.66 -34.81 -11.94
N ALA A 42 -15.90 -34.72 -11.48
CA ALA A 42 -17.04 -35.49 -11.99
C ALA A 42 -17.28 -35.24 -13.49
N SER A 43 -17.21 -33.96 -13.93
CA SER A 43 -17.31 -33.58 -15.32
C SER A 43 -16.21 -34.21 -16.19
N LYS A 44 -14.96 -34.23 -15.71
CA LYS A 44 -13.84 -34.88 -16.42
C LYS A 44 -13.98 -36.39 -16.49
N LEU A 45 -14.47 -37.03 -15.43
CA LEU A 45 -14.77 -38.48 -15.43
C LEU A 45 -15.92 -38.84 -16.38
N SER A 46 -16.92 -37.96 -16.46
CA SER A 46 -18.06 -38.16 -17.40
C SER A 46 -17.65 -37.97 -18.86
N SER A 47 -16.68 -37.10 -19.15
CA SER A 47 -16.18 -36.89 -20.52
C SER A 47 -15.21 -37.98 -20.98
N ASN A 48 -14.56 -38.69 -20.06
CA ASN A 48 -13.69 -39.85 -20.34
C ASN A 48 -14.07 -41.01 -19.41
N PRO A 49 -15.16 -41.72 -19.67
CA PRO A 49 -15.68 -42.75 -18.80
C PRO A 49 -14.75 -43.97 -18.77
N THR A 50 -14.36 -44.35 -17.56
CA THR A 50 -13.66 -45.61 -17.28
C THR A 50 -14.49 -46.40 -16.26
N GLU A 51 -14.39 -47.76 -16.27
CA GLU A 51 -15.07 -48.62 -15.32
C GLU A 51 -14.76 -48.20 -13.85
N ILE A 52 -13.51 -47.98 -13.54
CA ILE A 52 -13.09 -47.46 -12.22
C ILE A 52 -13.67 -46.06 -11.92
N GLY A 53 -13.77 -45.20 -12.96
CA GLY A 53 -14.36 -43.87 -12.82
C GLY A 53 -15.83 -43.90 -12.41
N TYR A 54 -16.60 -44.78 -13.06
CA TYR A 54 -18.04 -44.91 -12.82
C TYR A 54 -18.39 -45.73 -11.57
N GLU A 55 -17.69 -46.85 -11.34
CA GLU A 55 -18.05 -47.77 -10.26
C GLU A 55 -17.43 -47.40 -8.92
N THR A 56 -16.33 -46.65 -8.91
CA THR A 56 -15.61 -46.34 -7.66
C THR A 56 -15.47 -44.84 -7.41
N LEU A 57 -14.93 -44.10 -8.39
CA LEU A 57 -14.56 -42.67 -8.12
C LEU A 57 -15.80 -41.77 -8.05
N LEU A 58 -16.75 -41.87 -8.95
CA LEU A 58 -17.97 -41.04 -8.90
C LEU A 58 -18.79 -41.30 -7.63
N PRO A 59 -19.11 -42.59 -7.25
CA PRO A 59 -19.81 -42.83 -6.01
C PRO A 59 -19.05 -42.36 -4.76
N THR A 60 -17.71 -42.47 -4.76
CA THR A 60 -16.88 -41.96 -3.65
C THR A 60 -16.95 -40.44 -3.54
N LEU A 61 -16.89 -39.70 -4.66
CA LEU A 61 -17.03 -38.26 -4.69
C LEU A 61 -18.44 -37.82 -4.24
N ASP A 62 -19.47 -38.53 -4.65
CA ASP A 62 -20.85 -38.25 -4.22
C ASP A 62 -21.04 -38.49 -2.72
N LEU A 63 -20.45 -39.55 -2.20
CA LEU A 63 -20.48 -39.84 -0.77
C LEU A 63 -19.74 -38.76 0.02
N LEU A 64 -18.56 -38.34 -0.44
CA LEU A 64 -17.78 -37.27 0.16
C LEU A 64 -18.56 -35.95 0.18
N LYS A 65 -19.18 -35.58 -0.96
CA LYS A 65 -20.04 -34.40 -1.06
C LYS A 65 -21.19 -34.45 -0.06
N LYS A 66 -21.89 -35.59 0.06
CA LYS A 66 -22.98 -35.77 1.03
C LYS A 66 -22.51 -35.62 2.46
N ASN A 67 -21.34 -36.21 2.82
CA ASN A 67 -20.78 -36.10 4.17
C ASN A 67 -20.40 -34.66 4.52
N ILE A 68 -19.77 -33.93 3.59
CA ILE A 68 -19.43 -32.51 3.76
C ILE A 68 -20.70 -31.66 3.93
N PHE A 69 -21.71 -31.92 3.09
CA PHE A 69 -22.99 -31.23 3.17
C PHE A 69 -23.70 -31.46 4.51
N SER A 70 -23.76 -32.73 4.96
CA SER A 70 -24.33 -33.06 6.29
C SER A 70 -23.60 -32.35 7.42
N LYS A 71 -22.28 -32.24 7.33
CA LYS A 71 -21.47 -31.50 8.31
C LYS A 71 -21.72 -29.99 8.27
N LEU A 72 -21.88 -29.42 7.08
CA LEU A 72 -22.24 -28.01 6.94
C LEU A 72 -23.61 -27.71 7.57
N VAL A 73 -24.60 -28.56 7.31
CA VAL A 73 -25.95 -28.45 7.92
C VAL A 73 -25.86 -28.51 9.45
N GLU A 74 -25.06 -29.44 9.99
CA GLU A 74 -24.86 -29.55 11.44
C GLU A 74 -24.26 -28.27 12.04
N ILE A 75 -23.26 -27.69 11.37
CA ILE A 75 -22.61 -26.44 11.79
C ILE A 75 -23.60 -25.29 11.69
N GLU A 76 -24.33 -25.21 10.58
CA GLU A 76 -25.32 -24.17 10.32
C GLU A 76 -26.41 -24.11 11.40
N GLN A 77 -26.84 -25.26 11.90
CA GLN A 77 -27.83 -25.33 12.98
C GLN A 77 -27.31 -24.82 14.32
N ARG A 78 -25.98 -24.82 14.53
CA ARG A 78 -25.34 -24.40 15.80
C ARG A 78 -24.98 -22.91 15.79
N VAL A 79 -24.99 -22.28 14.64
CA VAL A 79 -24.57 -20.90 14.43
C VAL A 79 -25.82 -19.99 14.39
N ASN A 80 -25.76 -18.86 15.06
CA ASN A 80 -26.83 -17.88 15.00
C ASN A 80 -26.30 -16.55 14.44
N PRO A 81 -27.05 -15.90 13.54
CA PRO A 81 -26.70 -14.55 13.09
C PRO A 81 -26.84 -13.57 14.25
N THR A 82 -25.95 -12.60 14.30
CA THR A 82 -26.01 -11.51 15.25
C THR A 82 -26.16 -10.21 14.49
N ILE A 83 -27.38 -9.69 14.46
CA ILE A 83 -27.67 -8.39 13.87
C ILE A 83 -27.39 -7.31 14.89
N THR A 84 -26.57 -6.33 14.53
CA THR A 84 -26.29 -5.14 15.36
C THR A 84 -26.68 -3.88 14.61
N ILE A 85 -27.18 -2.89 15.35
CA ILE A 85 -27.48 -1.55 14.87
C ILE A 85 -26.47 -0.59 15.49
N SER A 86 -25.84 0.25 14.67
CA SER A 86 -24.99 1.34 15.11
C SER A 86 -25.48 2.64 14.49
N ILE A 87 -25.59 3.69 15.29
CA ILE A 87 -25.90 5.02 14.78
C ILE A 87 -24.57 5.69 14.49
N LEU A 88 -24.31 6.00 13.23
CA LEU A 88 -23.08 6.59 12.77
C LEU A 88 -23.12 8.11 12.83
N GLU A 89 -24.28 8.70 12.53
CA GLU A 89 -24.45 10.12 12.45
C GLU A 89 -25.90 10.47 12.80
N SER A 90 -26.10 11.53 13.57
CA SER A 90 -27.40 12.07 13.90
C SER A 90 -27.37 13.59 13.76
N VAL A 91 -28.05 14.11 12.74
CA VAL A 91 -28.16 15.55 12.50
C VAL A 91 -29.62 15.97 12.75
N GLY A 92 -29.83 16.89 13.67
CA GLY A 92 -31.14 17.40 13.97
C GLY A 92 -31.34 18.83 13.46
N SER A 93 -32.49 19.11 12.84
CA SER A 93 -32.92 20.44 12.46
C SER A 93 -34.09 20.88 13.35
N GLU A 94 -33.86 21.88 14.21
CA GLU A 94 -34.87 22.45 15.10
C GLU A 94 -36.00 23.11 14.28
N ASP A 95 -35.67 23.73 13.15
CA ASP A 95 -36.65 24.46 12.30
C ASP A 95 -37.64 23.51 11.61
N SER A 96 -37.21 22.31 11.23
CA SER A 96 -38.06 21.32 10.55
C SER A 96 -38.62 20.23 11.47
N HIS A 97 -38.20 20.19 12.73
CA HIS A 97 -38.55 19.11 13.68
C HIS A 97 -38.17 17.72 13.15
N THR A 98 -37.14 17.66 12.32
CA THR A 98 -36.64 16.41 11.70
C THR A 98 -35.22 16.11 12.14
N SER A 99 -34.89 14.82 12.17
CA SER A 99 -33.53 14.36 12.35
C SER A 99 -33.21 13.33 11.29
N GLU A 100 -32.11 13.52 10.62
CA GLU A 100 -31.55 12.53 9.70
C GLU A 100 -30.56 11.65 10.47
N LEU A 101 -30.86 10.34 10.52
CA LEU A 101 -29.99 9.33 11.13
C LEU A 101 -29.33 8.51 10.05
N LYS A 102 -28.04 8.32 10.21
CA LYS A 102 -27.26 7.35 9.44
C LYS A 102 -27.07 6.11 10.28
N VAL A 103 -27.73 5.04 9.90
CA VAL A 103 -27.81 3.79 10.66
C VAL A 103 -27.08 2.69 9.93
N GLU A 104 -26.12 2.07 10.60
CA GLU A 104 -25.45 0.87 10.13
C GLU A 104 -26.16 -0.37 10.69
N ILE A 105 -26.54 -1.28 9.80
CA ILE A 105 -27.00 -2.63 10.16
C ILE A 105 -25.91 -3.60 9.77
N ARG A 106 -25.41 -4.35 10.73
CA ARG A 106 -24.33 -5.31 10.51
C ARG A 106 -24.76 -6.70 10.94
N ASN A 107 -24.46 -7.69 10.07
CA ASN A 107 -24.51 -9.10 10.43
C ASN A 107 -23.14 -9.49 10.97
N SER A 108 -22.93 -9.37 12.28
CA SER A 108 -21.64 -9.48 12.94
C SER A 108 -21.43 -10.80 13.67
N GLY A 109 -20.16 -11.10 13.91
CA GLY A 109 -19.71 -12.21 14.77
C GLY A 109 -19.13 -13.38 13.98
N ASP A 110 -18.28 -14.13 14.67
CA ASP A 110 -17.57 -15.30 14.12
C ASP A 110 -18.51 -16.44 13.71
N SER A 111 -19.77 -16.36 14.11
CA SER A 111 -20.80 -17.37 13.92
C SER A 111 -21.99 -16.85 13.10
N ALA A 112 -21.88 -15.71 12.45
CA ALA A 112 -22.97 -15.15 11.67
C ALA A 112 -23.25 -15.94 10.39
N ARG A 113 -24.54 -16.22 10.15
CA ARG A 113 -25.05 -16.71 8.87
C ARG A 113 -25.47 -15.56 7.97
N GLU A 114 -25.85 -15.89 6.74
CA GLU A 114 -26.49 -14.91 5.85
C GLU A 114 -27.89 -14.57 6.35
N VAL A 115 -28.24 -13.29 6.29
CA VAL A 115 -29.57 -12.80 6.67
C VAL A 115 -30.14 -11.94 5.54
N HIS A 116 -31.45 -11.90 5.43
CA HIS A 116 -32.17 -10.99 4.55
C HIS A 116 -32.94 -10.00 5.39
N ILE A 117 -32.52 -8.74 5.37
CA ILE A 117 -33.18 -7.66 6.11
C ILE A 117 -34.35 -7.16 5.26
N ASN A 118 -35.55 -7.28 5.78
CA ASN A 118 -36.78 -6.88 5.11
C ASN A 118 -37.10 -5.41 5.39
N SER A 119 -37.06 -5.01 6.67
CA SER A 119 -37.36 -3.63 7.07
C SER A 119 -36.67 -3.24 8.37
N LEU A 120 -36.55 -1.94 8.56
CA LEU A 120 -36.19 -1.31 9.82
C LEU A 120 -37.30 -0.31 10.19
N LYS A 121 -37.88 -0.49 11.36
CA LYS A 121 -38.86 0.43 11.92
C LYS A 121 -38.25 1.17 13.10
N ALA A 122 -38.35 2.49 13.11
CA ALA A 122 -38.02 3.32 14.25
C ALA A 122 -39.30 3.81 14.93
N PHE A 123 -39.40 3.63 16.24
CA PHE A 123 -40.57 4.04 17.02
C PHE A 123 -40.19 4.49 18.43
N GLY A 124 -41.07 5.16 19.13
CA GLY A 124 -40.83 5.59 20.50
C GLY A 124 -41.56 6.89 20.87
N ASN A 125 -41.55 7.20 22.17
CA ASN A 125 -42.29 8.36 22.71
C ASN A 125 -41.71 9.72 22.26
N ASP A 126 -40.47 9.73 21.76
CA ASP A 126 -39.80 10.95 21.31
C ASP A 126 -40.03 11.26 19.83
N LEU A 127 -40.67 10.32 19.11
CA LEU A 127 -41.09 10.51 17.72
C LEU A 127 -42.54 11.02 17.65
N THR A 128 -42.80 11.80 16.60
CA THR A 128 -44.19 12.24 16.29
C THR A 128 -44.97 11.15 15.58
N GLU A 129 -44.29 10.28 14.87
CA GLU A 129 -44.82 9.14 14.14
C GLU A 129 -43.82 7.99 14.09
N ASP A 130 -44.30 6.77 13.86
CA ASP A 130 -43.42 5.62 13.61
C ASP A 130 -42.91 5.66 12.17
N ASN A 131 -41.60 5.44 11.98
CA ASN A 131 -40.99 5.41 10.66
C ASN A 131 -40.55 4.00 10.31
N THR A 132 -40.97 3.50 9.15
CA THR A 132 -40.59 2.20 8.62
C THR A 132 -39.91 2.36 7.27
N VAL A 133 -38.67 1.84 7.17
CA VAL A 133 -37.91 1.81 5.93
C VAL A 133 -37.82 0.37 5.45
N ASN A 134 -38.35 0.11 4.24
CA ASN A 134 -38.17 -1.18 3.56
C ASN A 134 -36.76 -1.23 2.99
N ILE A 135 -36.02 -2.27 3.35
CA ILE A 135 -34.59 -2.35 3.04
C ILE A 135 -34.32 -3.36 1.92
N ASP A 136 -34.93 -4.56 2.01
CA ASP A 136 -34.77 -5.66 1.02
C ASP A 136 -33.30 -5.96 0.68
N ILE A 137 -32.50 -6.24 1.70
CA ILE A 137 -31.05 -6.44 1.56
C ILE A 137 -30.63 -7.77 2.16
N ARG A 138 -29.77 -8.49 1.44
CA ARG A 138 -29.08 -9.66 1.93
C ARG A 138 -27.71 -9.27 2.46
N LEU A 139 -27.40 -9.71 3.70
CA LEU A 139 -26.12 -9.51 4.35
C LEU A 139 -25.46 -10.87 4.62
N SER A 140 -24.28 -11.07 4.09
CA SER A 140 -23.41 -12.20 4.42
C SER A 140 -22.80 -12.03 5.83
N ALA A 141 -22.08 -13.03 6.32
CA ALA A 141 -21.35 -12.92 7.58
C ALA A 141 -20.32 -11.77 7.51
N ASP A 142 -20.24 -10.97 8.54
CA ASP A 142 -19.39 -9.78 8.68
C ASP A 142 -19.69 -8.64 7.68
N GLU A 143 -20.82 -8.69 6.97
CA GLU A 143 -21.26 -7.65 6.07
C GLU A 143 -22.14 -6.62 6.78
N GLU A 144 -22.04 -5.36 6.33
CA GLU A 144 -22.78 -4.23 6.86
C GLU A 144 -23.48 -3.45 5.75
N LYS A 145 -24.57 -2.78 6.12
CA LYS A 145 -25.28 -1.85 5.23
C LYS A 145 -25.66 -0.60 5.99
N ILE A 146 -25.50 0.53 5.34
CA ILE A 146 -25.91 1.82 5.87
C ILE A 146 -27.16 2.29 5.16
N ILE A 147 -28.06 2.82 5.97
CA ILE A 147 -29.31 3.42 5.54
C ILE A 147 -29.47 4.79 6.20
N ASN A 148 -30.05 5.71 5.48
CA ASN A 148 -30.46 7.00 6.02
C ASN A 148 -31.95 6.91 6.38
N ILE A 149 -32.29 7.40 7.58
CA ILE A 149 -33.66 7.46 8.08
C ILE A 149 -33.93 8.91 8.50
N GLU A 150 -34.97 9.48 7.94
CA GLU A 150 -35.47 10.75 8.41
C GLU A 150 -36.53 10.49 9.48
N LEU A 151 -36.35 11.07 10.67
CA LEU A 151 -37.23 10.91 11.80
C LEU A 151 -37.87 12.25 12.17
N HIS A 152 -39.19 12.25 12.36
CA HIS A 152 -39.91 13.39 12.88
C HIS A 152 -39.96 13.36 14.40
N MET A 153 -39.32 14.35 15.04
CA MET A 153 -39.08 14.41 16.46
C MET A 153 -40.03 15.37 17.15
N ARG A 154 -40.31 15.14 18.45
CA ARG A 154 -41.05 16.06 19.31
C ARG A 154 -40.12 17.17 19.82
N ASP A 155 -40.69 18.34 20.11
CA ASP A 155 -39.98 19.56 20.59
C ASP A 155 -39.02 19.28 21.75
N ARG A 156 -39.41 18.41 22.66
CA ARG A 156 -38.62 18.02 23.83
C ARG A 156 -37.21 17.52 23.46
N VAL A 157 -37.08 16.81 22.35
CA VAL A 157 -35.80 16.24 21.87
C VAL A 157 -34.76 17.32 21.58
N PHE A 158 -35.20 18.44 21.01
CA PHE A 158 -34.33 19.57 20.68
C PHE A 158 -33.94 20.41 21.91
N ILE A 159 -34.76 20.35 22.98
CA ILE A 159 -34.44 20.98 24.25
C ILE A 159 -33.41 20.16 25.04
N GLU A 160 -33.59 18.84 25.09
CA GLU A 160 -32.77 17.91 25.85
C GLU A 160 -31.53 17.44 25.06
N ASN A 161 -31.49 17.70 23.75
CA ASN A 161 -30.49 17.20 22.80
C ASN A 161 -30.31 15.66 22.85
N ALA A 162 -31.35 14.94 23.20
CA ALA A 162 -31.36 13.50 23.28
C ALA A 162 -32.76 12.94 23.01
N ALA A 163 -32.83 11.77 22.40
CA ALA A 163 -34.04 11.01 22.19
C ALA A 163 -33.85 9.54 22.56
N GLU A 164 -34.87 8.93 23.13
CA GLU A 164 -34.94 7.48 23.32
C GLU A 164 -35.77 6.87 22.19
N ILE A 165 -35.16 6.04 21.37
CA ILE A 165 -35.77 5.44 20.19
C ILE A 165 -35.55 3.93 20.23
N GLU A 166 -36.61 3.19 19.91
CA GLU A 166 -36.55 1.76 19.70
C GLU A 166 -36.50 1.46 18.20
N PHE A 167 -35.61 0.57 17.81
CA PHE A 167 -35.49 0.06 16.44
C PHE A 167 -35.95 -1.39 16.40
N GLU A 168 -36.90 -1.68 15.53
CA GLU A 168 -37.33 -3.03 15.22
C GLU A 168 -36.77 -3.41 13.84
N ILE A 169 -35.94 -4.45 13.82
CA ILE A 169 -35.41 -5.03 12.59
C ILE A 169 -36.21 -6.29 12.28
N ASP A 170 -36.73 -6.33 11.08
CA ASP A 170 -37.44 -7.48 10.54
C ASP A 170 -36.55 -8.18 9.50
N TYR A 171 -36.22 -9.45 9.74
CA TYR A 171 -35.27 -10.17 8.89
C TYR A 171 -35.54 -11.66 8.83
N ASP A 172 -35.09 -12.28 7.71
CA ASP A 172 -35.05 -13.73 7.56
C ASP A 172 -33.65 -14.26 7.80
N ASP A 173 -33.52 -15.21 8.71
CA ASP A 173 -32.31 -15.99 8.94
C ASP A 173 -32.23 -17.10 7.89
N ILE A 174 -31.20 -17.10 7.05
CA ILE A 174 -31.07 -17.97 5.87
C ILE A 174 -30.12 -19.12 6.13
N PHE A 175 -30.64 -20.33 6.04
CA PHE A 175 -29.88 -21.58 6.07
C PHE A 175 -29.47 -21.94 4.63
N ILE A 176 -28.24 -21.57 4.26
CA ILE A 176 -27.77 -21.66 2.87
C ILE A 176 -27.72 -23.10 2.37
N ALA A 177 -27.35 -24.06 3.24
CA ALA A 177 -27.26 -25.46 2.87
C ALA A 177 -28.62 -26.09 2.56
N THR A 178 -29.67 -25.67 3.24
CA THR A 178 -31.02 -26.23 3.10
C THR A 178 -32.00 -25.32 2.38
N ASP A 179 -31.58 -24.10 2.05
CA ASP A 179 -32.43 -23.01 1.50
C ASP A 179 -33.65 -22.69 2.38
N GLN A 180 -33.52 -22.99 3.68
CA GLN A 180 -34.56 -22.72 4.65
C GLN A 180 -34.41 -21.27 5.15
N ARG A 181 -35.55 -20.57 5.30
CA ARG A 181 -35.62 -19.21 5.86
C ARG A 181 -36.46 -19.24 7.13
N VAL A 182 -35.97 -18.60 8.16
CA VAL A 182 -36.67 -18.43 9.43
C VAL A 182 -36.84 -16.95 9.70
N HIS A 183 -38.08 -16.49 9.69
CA HIS A 183 -38.42 -15.11 9.97
C HIS A 183 -38.16 -14.77 11.44
N LYS A 184 -37.51 -13.64 11.69
CA LYS A 184 -37.16 -13.14 13.00
C LYS A 184 -37.36 -11.64 13.09
N THR A 185 -37.68 -11.16 14.28
CA THR A 185 -37.74 -9.74 14.60
C THR A 185 -36.83 -9.47 15.80
N LYS A 186 -36.06 -8.41 15.74
CA LYS A 186 -35.22 -7.94 16.84
C LYS A 186 -35.59 -6.50 17.19
N ILE A 187 -35.81 -6.25 18.47
CA ILE A 187 -36.05 -4.88 18.98
C ILE A 187 -34.84 -4.46 19.81
N GLU A 188 -34.37 -3.24 19.60
CA GLU A 188 -33.21 -2.68 20.30
C GLU A 188 -33.44 -1.20 20.59
N GLY A 189 -33.47 -0.83 21.88
CA GLY A 189 -33.57 0.56 22.32
C GLY A 189 -32.21 1.27 22.25
N ARG A 190 -32.23 2.52 21.82
CA ARG A 190 -31.07 3.40 21.77
C ARG A 190 -31.40 4.79 22.29
N THR A 191 -30.50 5.35 23.06
CA THR A 191 -30.48 6.78 23.36
C THR A 191 -29.61 7.49 22.34
N ILE A 192 -30.21 8.36 21.54
CA ILE A 192 -29.53 9.15 20.52
C ILE A 192 -29.27 10.53 21.10
N ARG A 193 -28.03 10.99 21.00
CA ARG A 193 -27.68 12.38 21.32
C ARG A 193 -27.46 13.13 20.02
N PHE A 194 -28.14 14.27 19.91
CA PHE A 194 -27.99 15.17 18.77
C PHE A 194 -26.93 16.19 19.10
N ASP A 195 -25.86 16.19 18.35
CA ASP A 195 -24.87 17.26 18.42
C ASP A 195 -25.50 18.52 17.77
N LYS A 196 -25.72 19.55 18.57
CA LYS A 196 -25.95 20.90 18.02
C LYS A 196 -24.69 21.28 17.27
N GLU A 197 -24.78 21.26 15.93
CA GLU A 197 -23.87 21.87 14.97
C GLU A 197 -22.46 22.20 15.50
N SER A 198 -21.62 21.21 15.74
CA SER A 198 -20.18 21.44 15.76
C SER A 198 -19.47 20.31 15.07
N PHE A 199 -19.63 20.26 13.74
CA PHE A 199 -18.65 19.54 12.95
C PHE A 199 -17.27 20.15 13.27
N THR A 200 -16.46 19.41 13.99
CA THR A 200 -15.06 19.77 14.18
C THR A 200 -14.31 19.33 12.94
N GLU A 201 -13.62 20.24 12.28
CA GLU A 201 -12.83 19.93 11.11
C GLU A 201 -11.88 18.76 11.36
N ILE A 202 -11.78 17.86 10.38
CA ILE A 202 -10.84 16.77 10.38
C ILE A 202 -9.45 17.35 10.11
N ASP A 203 -8.51 17.12 11.03
CA ASP A 203 -7.11 17.52 10.85
C ASP A 203 -6.51 16.80 9.65
N ASN A 204 -6.12 17.56 8.64
CA ASN A 204 -5.56 17.02 7.40
C ASN A 204 -4.06 16.79 7.51
N LYS A 205 -3.67 15.70 8.16
CA LYS A 205 -2.27 15.30 8.34
C LYS A 205 -1.53 14.97 7.04
N PHE A 206 -2.28 14.70 5.96
CA PHE A 206 -1.68 14.36 4.67
C PHE A 206 -1.07 15.55 3.94
N ARG A 207 -1.42 16.80 4.30
CA ARG A 207 -0.99 18.02 3.58
C ARG A 207 0.53 18.15 3.48
N HIS A 208 1.25 17.90 4.56
CA HIS A 208 2.72 18.01 4.58
C HIS A 208 3.37 16.96 3.68
N ALA A 209 2.88 15.73 3.74
CA ALA A 209 3.44 14.63 2.98
C ALA A 209 3.07 14.65 1.49
N SER A 210 1.92 15.23 1.11
CA SER A 210 1.47 15.33 -0.29
C SER A 210 2.29 16.31 -1.13
N GLY A 211 3.05 17.19 -0.51
CA GLY A 211 4.00 18.10 -1.18
C GLY A 211 5.22 17.39 -1.77
N GLY A 212 5.45 16.11 -1.44
CA GLY A 212 6.63 15.37 -1.85
C GLY A 212 7.87 15.67 -1.00
N GLU A 213 7.70 16.29 0.16
CA GLU A 213 8.76 16.50 1.14
C GLU A 213 9.22 15.19 1.77
N GLU A 214 10.50 15.12 2.13
CA GLU A 214 11.04 13.98 2.85
C GLU A 214 10.48 13.93 4.27
N LEU A 215 9.97 12.78 4.68
CA LEU A 215 9.57 12.55 6.07
C LEU A 215 10.80 12.37 6.96
N GLU A 216 10.81 13.03 8.11
CA GLU A 216 11.87 12.92 9.08
C GLU A 216 11.83 11.57 9.84
N ALA A 217 12.92 11.25 10.55
CA ALA A 217 12.97 10.04 11.37
C ALA A 217 11.91 10.07 12.47
N GLY A 218 11.09 9.00 12.52
CA GLY A 218 9.99 8.88 13.48
C GLY A 218 8.74 9.67 13.14
N ASP A 219 8.63 10.22 11.93
CA ASP A 219 7.42 10.90 11.47
C ASP A 219 6.24 9.92 11.46
N SER A 220 5.12 10.35 12.05
CA SER A 220 3.90 9.57 12.18
C SER A 220 3.21 9.26 10.85
N MET A 221 3.57 9.96 9.77
CA MET A 221 3.06 9.72 8.42
C MET A 221 3.88 8.72 7.62
N PHE A 222 4.95 8.15 8.21
CA PHE A 222 5.70 7.07 7.59
C PHE A 222 5.06 5.71 7.91
N TYR A 223 4.51 5.06 6.92
CA TYR A 223 3.85 3.75 7.04
C TYR A 223 4.56 2.68 6.24
N GLY A 224 4.50 1.47 6.79
CA GLY A 224 5.00 0.26 6.13
C GLY A 224 6.51 0.12 6.14
N ARG A 225 6.99 -0.91 5.40
CA ARG A 225 8.42 -1.21 5.17
C ARG A 225 9.21 -1.60 6.42
N GLU A 226 8.55 -1.89 7.53
CA GLU A 226 9.18 -2.31 8.77
C GLU A 226 10.11 -3.51 8.56
N LYS A 227 9.70 -4.49 7.75
CA LYS A 227 10.52 -5.66 7.42
C LYS A 227 11.83 -5.27 6.74
N LEU A 228 11.79 -4.35 5.78
CA LEU A 228 12.98 -3.88 5.06
C LEU A 228 13.91 -3.11 6.01
N ILE A 229 13.37 -2.21 6.82
CA ILE A 229 14.15 -1.44 7.81
C ILE A 229 14.83 -2.38 8.80
N ASN A 230 14.10 -3.35 9.35
CA ASN A 230 14.64 -4.31 10.30
C ASN A 230 15.74 -5.18 9.67
N ASN A 231 15.55 -5.67 8.45
CA ASN A 231 16.57 -6.44 7.74
C ASN A 231 17.86 -5.63 7.52
N ILE A 232 17.73 -4.35 7.15
CA ILE A 232 18.88 -3.44 6.97
C ILE A 232 19.57 -3.19 8.31
N GLN A 233 18.81 -2.91 9.36
CA GLN A 233 19.34 -2.71 10.70
C GLN A 233 20.10 -3.95 11.19
N ASP A 234 19.52 -5.12 11.05
CA ASP A 234 20.13 -6.38 11.46
C ASP A 234 21.41 -6.68 10.67
N ALA A 235 21.42 -6.42 9.37
CA ALA A 235 22.60 -6.59 8.54
C ALA A 235 23.76 -5.70 9.00
N ILE A 236 23.47 -4.44 9.37
CA ILE A 236 24.48 -3.50 9.84
C ILE A 236 24.99 -3.90 11.23
N LEU A 237 24.10 -4.19 12.18
CA LEU A 237 24.47 -4.51 13.57
C LEU A 237 25.18 -5.85 13.69
N ASN A 238 24.88 -6.82 12.83
CA ASN A 238 25.57 -8.13 12.79
C ASN A 238 26.88 -8.11 12.02
N GLY A 239 27.36 -6.93 11.59
CA GLY A 239 28.65 -6.76 10.93
C GLY A 239 28.70 -7.32 9.51
N SER A 240 27.58 -7.34 8.80
CA SER A 240 27.57 -7.63 7.37
C SER A 240 28.45 -6.63 6.63
N LYS A 241 29.36 -7.12 5.79
CA LYS A 241 30.20 -6.26 4.91
C LYS A 241 29.52 -5.91 3.60
N ASN A 242 28.31 -6.42 3.35
CA ASN A 242 27.58 -6.12 2.13
C ASN A 242 27.08 -4.67 2.17
N GLN A 243 27.30 -3.97 1.09
CA GLN A 243 26.72 -2.66 0.85
C GLN A 243 25.23 -2.83 0.50
N ILE A 244 24.44 -1.81 0.60
CA ILE A 244 22.99 -1.89 0.36
C ILE A 244 22.60 -0.90 -0.73
N ALA A 245 21.87 -1.37 -1.74
CA ALA A 245 21.34 -0.53 -2.81
C ALA A 245 19.82 -0.57 -2.81
N ILE A 246 19.21 0.50 -2.35
CA ILE A 246 17.76 0.72 -2.37
C ILE A 246 17.42 1.47 -3.67
N TYR A 247 16.52 0.95 -4.50
CA TYR A 247 16.17 1.61 -5.74
C TYR A 247 14.70 1.47 -6.09
N GLY A 248 14.17 2.45 -6.81
CA GLY A 248 12.76 2.45 -7.23
C GLY A 248 12.35 3.80 -7.81
N GLN A 249 11.11 3.89 -8.24
CA GLN A 249 10.56 5.08 -8.90
C GLN A 249 10.81 6.38 -8.11
N LYS A 250 10.85 7.50 -8.82
CA LYS A 250 10.76 8.82 -8.19
C LYS A 250 9.49 8.90 -7.34
N ARG A 251 9.55 9.54 -6.18
CA ARG A 251 8.43 9.66 -5.23
C ARG A 251 7.98 8.33 -4.57
N SER A 252 8.81 7.29 -4.62
CA SER A 252 8.55 6.03 -3.90
C SER A 252 8.89 6.08 -2.42
N GLY A 253 9.40 7.21 -1.91
CA GLY A 253 9.73 7.42 -0.50
C GLY A 253 11.12 6.93 -0.10
N LYS A 254 12.10 6.87 -1.03
CA LYS A 254 13.49 6.45 -0.76
C LYS A 254 14.17 7.33 0.28
N SER A 255 14.12 8.64 0.11
CA SER A 255 14.76 9.60 1.02
C SER A 255 14.16 9.56 2.42
N SER A 256 12.83 9.43 2.51
CA SER A 256 12.13 9.22 3.80
C SER A 256 12.54 7.89 4.44
N LEU A 257 12.69 6.82 3.65
CA LEU A 257 13.17 5.53 4.15
C LEU A 257 14.60 5.63 4.70
N LEU A 258 15.51 6.36 4.03
CA LEU A 258 16.85 6.62 4.56
C LEU A 258 16.79 7.34 5.91
N ASN A 259 15.90 8.32 6.08
CA ASN A 259 15.75 9.03 7.36
C ASN A 259 15.24 8.08 8.46
N GLN A 260 14.30 7.18 8.17
CA GLN A 260 13.85 6.17 9.14
C GLN A 260 14.97 5.20 9.51
N ILE A 261 15.77 4.74 8.54
CA ILE A 261 16.93 3.88 8.79
C ILE A 261 17.93 4.59 9.72
N ILE A 262 18.26 5.85 9.44
CA ILE A 262 19.14 6.66 10.30
C ILE A 262 18.58 6.71 11.72
N GLY A 263 17.31 7.08 11.88
CA GLY A 263 16.67 7.17 13.20
C GLY A 263 16.72 5.86 13.98
N ARG A 264 16.48 4.73 13.30
CA ARG A 264 16.54 3.39 13.91
C ARG A 264 17.96 2.99 14.30
N LEU A 265 18.95 3.27 13.44
CA LEU A 265 20.36 2.94 13.71
C LEU A 265 20.93 3.79 14.86
N GLU A 266 20.67 5.10 14.87
CA GLU A 266 21.18 6.02 15.91
C GLU A 266 20.49 5.83 17.26
N SER A 267 19.23 5.37 17.30
CA SER A 267 18.50 5.10 18.54
C SER A 267 18.81 3.73 19.17
N ASN A 268 19.56 2.88 18.50
CA ASN A 268 19.85 1.53 18.99
C ASN A 268 20.87 1.58 20.15
N LYS A 269 20.42 1.21 21.35
CA LYS A 269 21.25 1.18 22.57
C LYS A 269 22.31 0.08 22.58
N ASN A 270 22.20 -0.93 21.72
CA ASN A 270 23.07 -2.12 21.71
C ASN A 270 24.25 -2.01 20.74
N GLY A 271 24.31 -0.96 19.92
CA GLY A 271 25.38 -0.74 18.97
C GLY A 271 25.59 0.75 18.71
N SER A 272 26.84 1.17 18.73
CA SER A 272 27.19 2.56 18.39
C SER A 272 27.28 2.67 16.89
N VAL A 273 26.23 3.15 16.25
CA VAL A 273 26.20 3.42 14.81
C VAL A 273 26.22 4.92 14.57
N ILE A 274 27.12 5.35 13.72
CA ILE A 274 27.26 6.75 13.32
C ILE A 274 26.92 6.87 11.85
N CYS A 275 25.89 7.66 11.56
CA CYS A 275 25.37 7.85 10.21
C CYS A 275 25.83 9.19 9.63
N GLY A 276 26.20 9.16 8.34
CA GLY A 276 26.36 10.35 7.51
C GLY A 276 25.43 10.27 6.30
N LYS A 277 24.54 11.26 6.11
CA LYS A 277 23.68 11.34 4.91
C LYS A 277 24.20 12.41 3.95
N TYR A 278 24.17 12.09 2.66
CA TYR A 278 24.54 12.97 1.57
C TYR A 278 23.63 12.77 0.37
N ASN A 279 23.27 13.88 -0.31
CA ASN A 279 22.51 13.86 -1.57
C ASN A 279 23.44 14.26 -2.72
N LEU A 280 23.59 13.37 -3.71
CA LEU A 280 24.47 13.58 -4.86
C LEU A 280 24.05 14.74 -5.78
N GLN A 281 22.77 15.05 -5.85
CA GLN A 281 22.27 16.21 -6.61
C GLN A 281 22.70 17.55 -6.02
N GLY A 282 23.30 17.57 -4.83
CA GLY A 282 23.91 18.77 -4.28
C GLY A 282 25.23 19.17 -4.93
N LEU A 283 25.77 18.39 -5.88
CA LEU A 283 26.97 18.73 -6.65
C LEU A 283 26.70 19.97 -7.52
N PRO A 284 27.54 21.03 -7.46
CA PRO A 284 27.39 22.16 -8.37
C PRO A 284 27.63 21.76 -9.84
N ASP A 285 26.85 22.30 -10.76
CA ASP A 285 26.92 21.93 -12.19
C ASP A 285 28.30 22.22 -12.83
N GLU A 286 28.96 23.29 -12.38
CA GLU A 286 30.26 23.75 -12.88
C GLU A 286 31.44 23.25 -12.04
N GLU A 287 31.26 22.22 -11.20
CA GLU A 287 32.34 21.71 -10.36
C GLU A 287 33.46 21.10 -11.22
N ALA A 288 34.66 21.67 -11.06
CA ALA A 288 35.82 21.28 -11.84
C ALA A 288 36.38 19.87 -11.47
N ASN A 289 36.15 19.44 -10.24
CA ASN A 289 36.58 18.13 -9.75
C ASN A 289 35.46 17.42 -8.98
N PRO A 290 34.49 16.84 -9.67
CA PRO A 290 33.33 16.19 -9.05
C PRO A 290 33.69 15.11 -8.05
N ILE A 291 34.72 14.31 -8.32
CA ILE A 291 35.17 13.22 -7.44
C ILE A 291 35.64 13.78 -6.11
N ASN A 292 36.48 14.82 -6.14
CA ASN A 292 36.99 15.47 -4.94
C ASN A 292 35.84 16.05 -4.12
N TRP A 293 34.91 16.75 -4.76
CA TRP A 293 33.78 17.37 -4.10
C TRP A 293 32.86 16.31 -3.44
N ILE A 294 32.54 15.22 -4.15
CA ILE A 294 31.73 14.12 -3.63
C ILE A 294 32.38 13.50 -2.39
N LEU A 295 33.66 13.10 -2.48
CA LEU A 295 34.35 12.41 -1.39
C LEU A 295 34.59 13.31 -0.19
N ARG A 296 34.90 14.58 -0.42
CA ARG A 296 34.99 15.61 0.64
C ARG A 296 33.67 15.82 1.37
N THR A 297 32.56 15.84 0.62
CA THR A 297 31.23 16.03 1.23
C THR A 297 30.81 14.79 2.02
N ILE A 298 31.12 13.58 1.54
CA ILE A 298 30.97 12.34 2.29
C ILE A 298 31.77 12.40 3.60
N ALA A 299 33.06 12.75 3.55
CA ALA A 299 33.89 12.93 4.72
C ALA A 299 33.30 13.93 5.74
N ASN A 300 32.84 15.08 5.24
CA ASN A 300 32.21 16.10 6.08
C ASN A 300 30.90 15.60 6.73
N SER A 301 30.10 14.79 6.02
CA SER A 301 28.86 14.21 6.58
C SER A 301 29.18 13.21 7.70
N LEU A 302 30.23 12.40 7.56
CA LEU A 302 30.74 11.52 8.63
C LEU A 302 31.16 12.33 9.86
N LEU A 303 31.98 13.37 9.68
CA LEU A 303 32.42 14.23 10.78
C LEU A 303 31.26 14.93 11.50
N ARG A 304 30.19 15.27 10.77
CA ARG A 304 28.94 15.79 11.38
C ARG A 304 28.25 14.72 12.22
N GLY A 305 28.13 13.48 11.70
CA GLY A 305 27.56 12.35 12.44
C GLY A 305 28.32 12.08 13.73
N ILE A 306 29.66 12.09 13.69
CA ILE A 306 30.53 11.88 14.85
C ILE A 306 30.33 12.98 15.91
N ARG A 307 30.18 14.24 15.49
CA ARG A 307 29.87 15.35 16.43
C ARG A 307 28.51 15.20 17.07
N LYS A 308 27.51 14.79 16.30
CA LYS A 308 26.16 14.47 16.80
C LYS A 308 26.20 13.32 17.80
N PHE A 309 27.08 12.36 17.61
CA PHE A 309 27.34 11.24 18.53
C PHE A 309 27.96 11.70 19.85
N GLY A 310 28.63 12.88 19.90
CA GLY A 310 29.12 13.50 21.12
C GLY A 310 30.63 13.70 21.20
N VAL A 311 31.42 13.31 20.21
CA VAL A 311 32.86 13.56 20.15
C VAL A 311 33.13 15.03 19.84
N LYS A 312 33.74 15.76 20.80
CA LYS A 312 33.86 17.23 20.75
C LYS A 312 35.11 17.75 20.05
N ASN A 313 36.21 17.00 20.08
CA ASN A 313 37.54 17.49 19.70
C ASN A 313 37.95 17.07 18.27
N ILE A 314 37.01 16.98 17.33
CA ILE A 314 37.33 16.68 15.95
C ILE A 314 37.81 17.91 15.24
N ASP A 315 39.06 17.86 14.78
CA ASP A 315 39.66 18.91 13.97
C ASP A 315 39.11 18.80 12.52
N LYS A 316 38.45 19.87 12.06
CA LYS A 316 37.96 19.95 10.69
C LYS A 316 39.05 20.19 9.67
N SER A 317 40.24 20.60 10.09
CA SER A 317 41.38 20.83 9.18
C SER A 317 41.81 19.55 8.48
N ILE A 318 41.40 18.38 8.99
CA ILE A 318 41.60 17.08 8.26
C ILE A 318 40.95 17.09 6.88
N LEU A 319 39.90 17.89 6.64
CA LEU A 319 39.29 18.05 5.31
C LEU A 319 40.18 18.85 4.32
N ASP A 320 41.26 19.49 4.82
CA ASP A 320 42.22 20.21 3.96
C ASP A 320 43.13 19.24 3.21
N THR A 321 43.14 17.96 3.62
CA THR A 321 43.76 16.87 2.82
C THR A 321 43.21 16.78 1.41
N PHE A 322 41.93 17.08 1.23
CA PHE A 322 41.29 17.14 -0.10
C PHE A 322 41.83 18.27 -1.00
N ASN A 323 42.52 19.27 -0.42
CA ASN A 323 43.15 20.34 -1.17
C ASN A 323 44.63 20.04 -1.47
N SER A 324 45.28 19.24 -0.63
CA SER A 324 46.72 18.95 -0.68
C SER A 324 47.03 17.63 -1.40
N GLU A 325 46.14 16.65 -1.28
CA GLU A 325 46.32 15.35 -1.94
C GLU A 325 45.90 15.39 -3.41
N ALA A 326 46.72 14.78 -4.26
CA ALA A 326 46.41 14.66 -5.68
C ALA A 326 45.26 13.68 -5.95
N ASP A 327 44.94 12.80 -5.00
CA ASP A 327 43.95 11.77 -5.12
C ASP A 327 42.90 11.83 -4.00
N ALA A 328 41.66 12.12 -4.37
CA ALA A 328 40.54 12.27 -3.45
C ALA A 328 40.20 10.98 -2.66
N PHE A 329 40.44 9.80 -3.20
CA PHE A 329 40.23 8.55 -2.45
C PHE A 329 41.28 8.36 -1.36
N THR A 330 42.51 8.79 -1.60
CA THR A 330 43.57 8.83 -0.57
C THR A 330 43.18 9.81 0.53
N ALA A 331 42.74 11.03 0.19
CA ALA A 331 42.26 12.00 1.15
C ALA A 331 41.10 11.46 2.02
N LEU A 332 40.15 10.75 1.43
CA LEU A 332 39.06 10.12 2.21
C LEU A 332 39.58 9.02 3.15
N ARG A 333 40.56 8.24 2.72
CA ARG A 333 41.21 7.21 3.57
C ARG A 333 41.87 7.88 4.77
N ASP A 334 42.63 8.97 4.57
CA ASP A 334 43.29 9.70 5.65
C ASP A 334 42.27 10.23 6.67
N VAL A 335 41.11 10.71 6.21
CA VAL A 335 40.02 11.11 7.11
C VAL A 335 39.50 9.92 7.93
N ILE A 336 39.32 8.75 7.32
CA ILE A 336 38.86 7.55 8.02
C ILE A 336 39.91 7.07 9.02
N GLU A 337 41.19 7.07 8.66
CA GLU A 337 42.29 6.73 9.55
C GLU A 337 42.38 7.70 10.74
N TYR A 338 42.20 9.00 10.49
CA TYR A 338 42.11 10.00 11.56
C TYR A 338 40.93 9.71 12.50
N ILE A 339 39.74 9.39 11.97
CA ILE A 339 38.57 9.02 12.78
C ILE A 339 38.88 7.80 13.67
N ASN A 340 39.61 6.82 13.17
CA ASN A 340 39.98 5.62 13.91
C ASN A 340 40.98 5.88 15.05
N THR A 341 41.61 7.05 15.13
CA THR A 341 42.47 7.43 16.27
C THR A 341 41.70 7.73 17.57
N PHE A 342 40.41 7.99 17.47
CA PHE A 342 39.58 8.31 18.63
C PHE A 342 39.14 7.02 19.35
N ALA A 343 39.51 6.89 20.63
CA ALA A 343 39.17 5.70 21.41
C ALA A 343 37.65 5.48 21.55
N GLU A 344 36.87 6.55 21.63
CA GLU A 344 35.41 6.53 21.72
C GLU A 344 34.75 5.93 20.48
N LEU A 345 35.45 5.88 19.33
CA LEU A 345 34.94 5.45 18.05
C LEU A 345 35.38 4.04 17.64
N GLN A 346 36.27 3.39 18.42
CA GLN A 346 36.85 2.08 18.06
C GLN A 346 35.83 0.96 17.91
N ASN A 347 34.68 1.06 18.60
CA ASN A 347 33.60 0.07 18.52
C ASN A 347 32.37 0.61 17.76
N CYS A 348 32.52 1.70 17.02
CA CYS A 348 31.43 2.28 16.25
C CYS A 348 31.39 1.71 14.84
N HIS A 349 30.18 1.51 14.32
CA HIS A 349 29.92 1.25 12.91
C HIS A 349 29.64 2.57 12.21
N PHE A 350 30.34 2.81 11.10
CA PHE A 350 30.10 4.00 10.28
C PHE A 350 29.24 3.62 9.07
N VAL A 351 28.15 4.35 8.88
CA VAL A 351 27.23 4.13 7.77
C VAL A 351 27.09 5.41 6.97
N ILE A 352 27.42 5.35 5.68
CA ILE A 352 27.18 6.43 4.74
C ILE A 352 25.93 6.13 3.95
N LEU A 353 24.98 7.05 3.99
CA LEU A 353 23.75 7.00 3.21
C LEU A 353 23.85 8.02 2.07
N ILE A 354 23.88 7.52 0.84
CA ILE A 354 24.00 8.36 -0.35
C ILE A 354 22.67 8.36 -1.08
N ASP A 355 22.03 9.51 -1.09
CA ASP A 355 20.77 9.71 -1.82
C ASP A 355 21.02 10.14 -3.26
N GLU A 356 20.04 9.89 -4.14
CA GLU A 356 20.09 10.17 -5.59
C GLU A 356 21.34 9.60 -6.27
N PHE A 357 21.72 8.37 -5.89
CA PHE A 357 22.96 7.72 -6.36
C PHE A 357 22.99 7.53 -7.88
N THR A 358 21.85 7.50 -8.54
CA THR A 358 21.74 7.43 -10.01
C THR A 358 22.42 8.63 -10.69
N TYR A 359 22.56 9.76 -10.00
CA TYR A 359 23.27 10.93 -10.53
C TYR A 359 24.75 10.63 -10.78
N LEU A 360 25.38 9.73 -10.01
CA LEU A 360 26.73 9.24 -10.29
C LEU A 360 26.83 8.58 -11.68
N TYR A 361 25.83 7.78 -12.05
CA TYR A 361 25.78 7.15 -13.37
C TYR A 361 25.73 8.19 -14.50
N GLN A 362 24.92 9.24 -14.31
CA GLN A 362 24.89 10.36 -15.25
C GLN A 362 26.24 11.05 -15.36
N LEU A 363 26.91 11.35 -14.24
CA LEU A 363 28.24 11.97 -14.24
C LEU A 363 29.29 11.11 -14.96
N ILE A 364 29.19 9.80 -14.88
CA ILE A 364 30.08 8.87 -15.59
C ILE A 364 29.76 8.91 -17.10
N LYS A 365 28.47 8.84 -17.49
CA LYS A 365 28.07 8.95 -18.92
C LYS A 365 28.52 10.26 -19.56
N ASP A 366 28.47 11.36 -18.80
CA ASP A 366 28.92 12.68 -19.24
C ASP A 366 30.45 12.85 -19.24
N GLY A 367 31.21 11.82 -18.83
CA GLY A 367 32.67 11.86 -18.73
C GLY A 367 33.21 12.77 -17.63
N LYS A 368 32.35 13.26 -16.71
CA LYS A 368 32.74 14.11 -15.57
C LYS A 368 33.34 13.31 -14.42
N VAL A 369 32.98 12.03 -14.31
CA VAL A 369 33.52 11.07 -13.33
C VAL A 369 34.05 9.86 -14.09
N SER A 370 35.20 9.34 -13.65
CA SER A 370 35.81 8.16 -14.28
C SER A 370 34.99 6.89 -14.03
N GLU A 371 34.91 6.00 -15.03
CA GLU A 371 34.30 4.66 -14.94
C GLU A 371 34.90 3.80 -13.83
N ASP A 372 36.13 4.11 -13.38
CA ASP A 372 36.79 3.36 -12.32
C ASP A 372 36.33 3.75 -10.89
N PHE A 373 35.39 4.69 -10.76
CA PHE A 373 34.88 5.16 -9.46
C PHE A 373 34.41 3.99 -8.58
N MET A 374 33.54 3.11 -9.10
CA MET A 374 33.00 1.98 -8.33
C MET A 374 34.10 1.01 -7.90
N ARG A 375 35.08 0.73 -8.75
CA ARG A 375 36.23 -0.08 -8.41
C ARG A 375 37.01 0.52 -7.24
N ARG A 376 37.28 1.81 -7.29
CA ARG A 376 38.03 2.53 -6.24
C ARG A 376 37.24 2.63 -4.95
N TRP A 377 35.94 2.86 -5.04
CA TRP A 377 35.05 2.89 -3.88
C TRP A 377 35.07 1.54 -3.13
N ILE A 378 34.87 0.45 -3.84
CA ILE A 378 34.89 -0.90 -3.24
C ILE A 378 36.27 -1.21 -2.65
N ALA A 379 37.34 -0.88 -3.35
CA ALA A 379 38.71 -1.06 -2.84
C ALA A 379 38.95 -0.28 -1.53
N LEU A 380 38.41 0.94 -1.42
CA LEU A 380 38.51 1.72 -0.20
C LEU A 380 37.79 1.06 0.98
N ILE A 381 36.52 0.66 0.81
CA ILE A 381 35.72 0.07 1.89
C ILE A 381 36.16 -1.34 2.29
N GLU A 382 36.84 -2.08 1.38
CA GLU A 382 37.45 -3.39 1.66
C GLU A 382 38.85 -3.27 2.30
N THR A 383 39.40 -2.07 2.43
CA THR A 383 40.69 -1.86 3.08
C THR A 383 40.60 -2.28 4.56
N PRO A 384 41.58 -3.02 5.10
CA PRO A 384 41.64 -3.33 6.53
C PRO A 384 41.55 -2.05 7.39
N ASN A 385 40.81 -2.13 8.49
CA ASN A 385 40.53 -1.02 9.41
C ASN A 385 39.57 0.08 8.87
N VAL A 386 39.05 -0.05 7.66
CA VAL A 386 37.93 0.79 7.20
C VAL A 386 36.62 0.11 7.60
N ASN A 387 36.01 0.55 8.72
CA ASN A 387 34.72 0.05 9.22
C ASN A 387 33.60 0.95 8.67
N LEU A 388 33.46 0.98 7.34
CA LEU A 388 32.50 1.83 6.63
C LEU A 388 31.56 0.99 5.81
N GLN A 389 30.26 1.13 6.01
CA GLN A 389 29.21 0.53 5.21
C GLN A 389 28.45 1.61 4.44
N THR A 390 28.03 1.28 3.23
CA THR A 390 27.32 2.20 2.34
C THR A 390 25.90 1.73 2.09
N ILE A 391 24.95 2.65 2.23
CA ILE A 391 23.58 2.48 1.74
C ILE A 391 23.38 3.52 0.64
N VAL A 392 23.05 3.08 -0.55
CA VAL A 392 22.73 4.00 -1.65
C VAL A 392 21.23 3.96 -1.92
N ALA A 393 20.62 5.13 -2.11
CA ALA A 393 19.28 5.25 -2.64
C ALA A 393 19.34 5.79 -4.07
N ALA A 394 18.67 5.12 -4.98
CA ALA A 394 18.77 5.36 -6.42
C ALA A 394 17.40 5.27 -7.08
N GLN A 395 17.28 5.84 -8.27
CA GLN A 395 16.08 5.71 -9.08
C GLN A 395 16.03 4.34 -9.77
N ASP A 396 14.94 4.08 -10.47
CA ASP A 396 14.64 2.82 -11.17
C ASP A 396 15.57 2.52 -12.37
N THR A 397 16.43 3.46 -12.74
CA THR A 397 17.52 3.25 -13.72
C THR A 397 18.79 2.63 -13.12
N LEU A 398 18.87 2.45 -11.80
CA LEU A 398 20.03 1.81 -11.17
C LEU A 398 20.37 0.40 -11.76
N PRO A 399 19.40 -0.45 -12.12
CA PRO A 399 19.71 -1.72 -12.79
C PRO A 399 20.52 -1.57 -14.09
N HIS A 400 20.34 -0.48 -14.85
CA HIS A 400 21.16 -0.21 -16.04
C HIS A 400 22.60 0.05 -15.64
N PHE A 401 22.84 0.91 -14.65
CA PHE A 401 24.18 1.14 -14.10
C PHE A 401 24.83 -0.15 -13.56
N MET A 402 24.05 -0.98 -12.87
CA MET A 402 24.53 -2.27 -12.34
C MET A 402 24.97 -3.25 -13.44
N ASN A 403 24.45 -3.13 -14.65
CA ASN A 403 24.73 -4.01 -15.77
C ASN A 403 25.89 -3.51 -16.64
N GLU A 404 26.36 -2.27 -16.45
CA GLU A 404 27.52 -1.76 -17.17
C GLU A 404 28.78 -2.60 -16.88
N SER A 405 29.54 -2.88 -17.93
CA SER A 405 30.71 -3.76 -17.84
C SER A 405 31.77 -3.30 -16.85
N TYR A 406 31.92 -2.00 -16.69
CA TYR A 406 32.84 -1.37 -15.72
C TYR A 406 32.32 -1.36 -14.28
N ALA A 407 31.04 -1.59 -14.05
CA ALA A 407 30.38 -1.46 -12.74
C ALA A 407 29.87 -2.80 -12.18
N SER A 408 29.45 -3.74 -13.03
CA SER A 408 28.70 -4.95 -12.67
C SER A 408 29.37 -5.80 -11.60
N ASN A 409 30.68 -6.00 -11.69
CA ASN A 409 31.45 -6.79 -10.72
C ASN A 409 31.45 -6.18 -9.31
N TYR A 410 31.36 -4.85 -9.20
CA TYR A 410 31.39 -4.14 -7.93
C TYR A 410 30.01 -4.09 -7.29
N PHE A 411 28.95 -4.03 -8.10
CA PHE A 411 27.56 -4.13 -7.60
C PHE A 411 27.19 -5.53 -7.08
N ASN A 412 27.99 -6.57 -7.33
CA ASN A 412 27.82 -7.87 -6.67
C ASN A 412 28.09 -7.83 -5.15
N LYS A 413 28.70 -6.75 -4.65
CA LYS A 413 28.90 -6.50 -3.22
C LYS A 413 27.72 -5.78 -2.56
N PHE A 414 26.69 -5.46 -3.33
CA PHE A 414 25.50 -4.79 -2.83
C PHE A 414 24.33 -5.78 -2.69
N SER A 415 23.66 -5.75 -1.53
CA SER A 415 22.31 -6.27 -1.39
C SER A 415 21.38 -5.35 -2.15
N LYS A 416 20.56 -5.89 -3.04
CA LYS A 416 19.69 -5.14 -3.96
C LYS A 416 18.28 -5.14 -3.41
N GLU A 417 17.82 -3.98 -2.95
CA GLU A 417 16.52 -3.79 -2.30
C GLU A 417 15.59 -2.94 -3.19
N PRO A 418 14.80 -3.57 -4.07
CA PRO A 418 13.85 -2.83 -4.91
C PRO A 418 12.70 -2.29 -4.09
N LEU A 419 12.53 -0.96 -4.08
CA LEU A 419 11.46 -0.28 -3.38
C LEU A 419 10.21 -0.23 -4.25
N SER A 420 9.16 -0.90 -3.79
CA SER A 420 7.87 -1.01 -4.47
C SER A 420 6.81 -0.12 -3.82
N TYR A 421 5.58 -0.19 -4.33
CA TYR A 421 4.39 0.32 -3.67
C TYR A 421 4.17 -0.38 -2.32
N LEU A 422 3.41 0.23 -1.43
CA LEU A 422 2.99 -0.37 -0.16
C LEU A 422 2.11 -1.59 -0.42
N SER A 423 2.16 -2.57 0.47
CA SER A 423 1.17 -3.65 0.48
C SER A 423 -0.23 -3.09 0.73
N ARG A 424 -1.27 -3.89 0.47
CA ARG A 424 -2.65 -3.45 0.73
C ARG A 424 -2.82 -3.08 2.21
N GLU A 425 -2.32 -3.89 3.12
CA GLU A 425 -2.41 -3.68 4.56
C GLU A 425 -1.71 -2.38 4.99
N GLU A 426 -0.49 -2.14 4.50
CA GLU A 426 0.28 -0.92 4.79
C GLU A 426 -0.39 0.33 4.22
N ALA A 427 -0.96 0.23 3.01
CA ALA A 427 -1.68 1.34 2.38
C ALA A 427 -2.99 1.66 3.13
N ILE A 428 -3.74 0.65 3.59
CA ILE A 428 -4.95 0.85 4.40
C ILE A 428 -4.60 1.53 5.73
N GLN A 429 -3.49 1.14 6.38
CA GLN A 429 -3.01 1.83 7.58
C GLN A 429 -2.68 3.30 7.29
N LEU A 430 -1.97 3.59 6.18
CA LEU A 430 -1.70 4.97 5.75
C LEU A 430 -2.98 5.77 5.52
N ILE A 431 -4.04 5.16 4.98
CA ILE A 431 -5.32 5.82 4.71
C ILE A 431 -6.06 6.12 6.02
N LYS A 432 -6.17 5.15 6.92
CA LYS A 432 -7.11 5.22 8.07
C LYS A 432 -6.48 5.81 9.34
N ASP A 433 -5.25 5.45 9.67
CA ASP A 433 -4.66 5.82 10.96
C ASP A 433 -4.49 7.33 11.17
N PRO A 434 -4.17 8.14 10.14
CA PRO A 434 -4.09 9.59 10.32
C PRO A 434 -5.42 10.26 10.62
N ILE A 435 -6.54 9.65 10.21
CA ILE A 435 -7.90 10.20 10.30
C ILE A 435 -8.86 9.22 11.02
N LYS A 436 -8.48 8.80 12.22
CA LYS A 436 -9.19 7.77 13.02
C LYS A 436 -10.68 8.05 13.26
N ASN A 437 -11.10 9.30 13.16
CA ASN A 437 -12.50 9.71 13.37
C ASN A 437 -13.34 9.67 12.08
N VAL A 438 -12.76 9.23 10.96
CA VAL A 438 -13.47 9.04 9.69
C VAL A 438 -13.92 7.59 9.58
N ILE A 439 -15.18 7.41 9.18
CA ILE A 439 -15.82 6.10 9.05
C ILE A 439 -15.83 5.72 7.57
N PHE A 440 -15.16 4.63 7.25
CA PHE A 440 -15.16 4.07 5.89
C PHE A 440 -16.23 2.98 5.77
N LEU A 441 -17.14 3.14 4.82
CA LEU A 441 -18.29 2.26 4.60
C LEU A 441 -17.97 1.17 3.58
N ASN A 442 -18.42 -0.07 3.84
CA ASN A 442 -18.30 -1.17 2.90
C ASN A 442 -16.88 -1.31 2.33
N HIS A 443 -15.87 -1.17 3.17
CA HIS A 443 -14.46 -1.20 2.78
C HIS A 443 -14.11 -0.18 1.68
N ALA A 444 -14.66 1.03 1.77
CA ALA A 444 -14.42 2.09 0.80
C ALA A 444 -12.92 2.45 0.68
N GLU A 445 -12.12 2.26 1.74
CA GLU A 445 -10.67 2.39 1.71
C GLU A 445 -10.00 1.55 0.62
N ASP A 446 -10.56 0.40 0.25
CA ASP A 446 -10.05 -0.45 -0.82
C ASP A 446 -10.12 0.23 -2.19
N LEU A 447 -11.13 1.06 -2.43
CA LEU A 447 -11.21 1.84 -3.66
C LEU A 447 -10.08 2.87 -3.75
N ILE A 448 -9.68 3.48 -2.63
CA ILE A 448 -8.52 4.38 -2.61
C ILE A 448 -7.25 3.59 -2.96
N TYR A 449 -7.07 2.41 -2.36
CA TYR A 449 -5.98 1.51 -2.72
C TYR A 449 -6.00 1.15 -4.20
N GLU A 450 -7.16 0.83 -4.77
CA GLU A 450 -7.30 0.53 -6.19
C GLU A 450 -6.91 1.72 -7.09
N TYR A 451 -7.30 2.96 -6.73
CA TYR A 451 -6.90 4.15 -7.48
C TYR A 451 -5.41 4.41 -7.41
N THR A 452 -4.77 4.13 -6.28
CA THR A 452 -3.38 4.52 -5.98
C THR A 452 -2.39 3.37 -6.07
N SER A 453 -2.86 2.12 -6.14
CA SER A 453 -2.07 0.87 -6.12
C SER A 453 -1.08 0.78 -4.95
N GLY A 454 -1.36 1.44 -3.83
CA GLY A 454 -0.44 1.49 -2.69
C GLY A 454 0.77 2.41 -2.89
N SER A 455 0.77 3.28 -3.90
CA SER A 455 1.76 4.35 -3.98
C SER A 455 1.54 5.32 -2.82
N ALA A 456 2.49 5.43 -1.90
CA ALA A 456 2.39 6.33 -0.76
C ALA A 456 2.14 7.79 -1.22
N PHE A 457 2.79 8.22 -2.29
CA PHE A 457 2.64 9.56 -2.85
C PHE A 457 1.21 9.82 -3.36
N PHE A 458 0.68 8.94 -4.22
CA PHE A 458 -0.68 9.13 -4.74
C PHE A 458 -1.74 8.92 -3.66
N THR A 459 -1.51 8.02 -2.69
CA THR A 459 -2.41 7.82 -1.55
C THR A 459 -2.51 9.08 -0.70
N GLN A 460 -1.39 9.73 -0.40
CA GLN A 460 -1.38 10.97 0.37
C GLN A 460 -2.05 12.13 -0.36
N ILE A 461 -1.83 12.27 -1.68
CA ILE A 461 -2.53 13.26 -2.50
C ILE A 461 -4.04 13.01 -2.46
N PHE A 462 -4.47 11.78 -2.70
CA PHE A 462 -5.87 11.40 -2.69
C PHE A 462 -6.52 11.69 -1.34
N CYS A 463 -5.89 11.23 -0.25
CA CYS A 463 -6.39 11.45 1.11
C CYS A 463 -6.39 12.92 1.52
N THR A 464 -5.42 13.73 1.06
CA THR A 464 -5.45 15.19 1.25
C THR A 464 -6.74 15.78 0.72
N ARG A 465 -7.10 15.43 -0.52
CA ARG A 465 -8.32 15.95 -1.16
C ARG A 465 -9.59 15.34 -0.60
N LEU A 466 -9.53 14.09 -0.16
CA LEU A 466 -10.64 13.46 0.53
C LEU A 466 -10.97 14.18 1.85
N VAL A 467 -9.98 14.47 2.67
CA VAL A 467 -10.20 15.21 3.92
C VAL A 467 -10.71 16.62 3.66
N ASP A 468 -10.15 17.34 2.68
CA ASP A 468 -10.65 18.67 2.30
C ASP A 468 -12.13 18.60 1.83
N TYR A 469 -12.48 17.55 1.08
CA TYR A 469 -13.85 17.33 0.62
C TYR A 469 -14.81 16.99 1.78
N LEU A 470 -14.39 16.15 2.72
CA LEU A 470 -15.18 15.81 3.91
C LEU A 470 -15.40 17.04 4.80
N ASN A 471 -14.37 17.86 4.98
CA ASN A 471 -14.50 19.12 5.73
C ASN A 471 -15.46 20.09 5.05
N PHE A 472 -15.42 20.16 3.73
CA PHE A 472 -16.37 20.95 2.95
C PHE A 472 -17.83 20.43 3.10
N LYS A 473 -18.01 19.10 3.04
CA LYS A 473 -19.34 18.46 3.25
C LYS A 473 -19.78 18.46 4.72
N LYS A 474 -18.88 18.79 5.64
CA LYS A 474 -19.09 18.61 7.08
C LYS A 474 -19.50 17.18 7.45
N SER A 475 -18.88 16.18 6.80
CA SER A 475 -19.15 14.75 7.00
C SER A 475 -17.88 14.01 7.45
N ARG A 476 -18.05 12.98 8.27
CA ARG A 476 -16.98 12.05 8.68
C ARG A 476 -17.14 10.66 8.08
N THR A 477 -18.04 10.51 7.12
CA THR A 477 -18.35 9.23 6.52
C THR A 477 -17.89 9.20 5.07
N VAL A 478 -17.23 8.11 4.68
CA VAL A 478 -16.68 7.89 3.34
C VAL A 478 -17.27 6.62 2.76
N GLY A 479 -18.04 6.76 1.71
CA GLY A 479 -18.48 5.65 0.88
C GLY A 479 -17.88 5.72 -0.53
N LYS A 480 -18.36 4.85 -1.40
CA LYS A 480 -17.94 4.81 -2.80
C LYS A 480 -18.16 6.15 -3.50
N GLU A 481 -19.28 6.82 -3.23
CA GLU A 481 -19.66 8.09 -3.86
C GLU A 481 -18.65 9.21 -3.55
N GLU A 482 -18.23 9.34 -2.30
CA GLU A 482 -17.22 10.33 -1.90
C GLU A 482 -15.89 10.09 -2.60
N ILE A 483 -15.46 8.83 -2.69
CA ILE A 483 -14.20 8.45 -3.33
C ILE A 483 -14.26 8.72 -4.84
N GLU A 484 -15.34 8.32 -5.51
CA GLU A 484 -15.51 8.59 -6.96
C GLU A 484 -15.54 10.09 -7.23
N THR A 485 -16.23 10.86 -6.38
CA THR A 485 -16.28 12.33 -6.50
C THR A 485 -14.90 12.95 -6.36
N VAL A 486 -14.10 12.50 -5.38
CA VAL A 486 -12.72 12.99 -5.21
C VAL A 486 -11.85 12.60 -6.39
N ALA A 487 -11.96 11.36 -6.89
CA ALA A 487 -11.23 10.89 -8.06
C ALA A 487 -11.58 11.73 -9.32
N ASP A 488 -12.86 12.06 -9.51
CA ASP A 488 -13.30 12.94 -10.61
C ASP A 488 -12.73 14.35 -10.47
N ARG A 489 -12.78 14.94 -9.29
CA ARG A 489 -12.21 16.29 -9.03
C ARG A 489 -10.71 16.33 -9.31
N LEU A 490 -9.97 15.27 -8.93
CA LEU A 490 -8.52 15.15 -9.19
C LEU A 490 -8.19 14.99 -10.68
N CYS A 491 -9.10 14.44 -11.48
CA CYS A 491 -8.87 14.18 -12.91
C CYS A 491 -9.40 15.29 -13.82
N THR A 492 -10.55 15.89 -13.51
CA THR A 492 -11.28 16.81 -14.40
C THR A 492 -11.79 18.08 -13.73
N GLY A 493 -11.85 18.10 -12.39
CA GLY A 493 -12.47 19.16 -11.61
C GLY A 493 -11.53 20.31 -11.23
N THR A 494 -11.96 21.07 -10.23
CA THR A 494 -11.23 22.24 -9.69
C THR A 494 -9.90 21.88 -9.03
N ASP A 495 -9.77 20.62 -8.56
CA ASP A 495 -8.59 20.09 -7.89
C ASP A 495 -7.72 19.25 -8.85
N ARG A 496 -7.90 19.43 -10.17
CA ARG A 496 -7.23 18.66 -11.21
C ARG A 496 -5.72 18.66 -11.00
N LEU A 497 -5.16 17.45 -11.03
CA LEU A 497 -3.72 17.25 -10.90
C LEU A 497 -2.97 17.72 -12.15
N GLU A 498 -1.85 18.38 -11.93
CA GLU A 498 -0.96 18.81 -12.99
C GLU A 498 -0.23 17.61 -13.64
N PRO A 499 0.14 17.70 -14.92
CA PRO A 499 0.93 16.66 -15.60
C PRO A 499 2.21 16.27 -14.83
N SER A 500 2.86 17.23 -14.18
CA SER A 500 4.07 17.05 -13.36
C SER A 500 3.86 16.08 -12.17
N THR A 501 2.62 15.92 -11.72
CA THR A 501 2.28 14.95 -10.67
C THR A 501 2.54 13.51 -11.12
N PHE A 502 2.36 13.24 -12.41
CA PHE A 502 2.48 11.90 -12.99
C PHE A 502 3.82 11.68 -13.72
N GLU A 503 4.76 12.62 -13.67
CA GLU A 503 6.09 12.46 -14.28
C GLU A 503 6.82 11.21 -13.79
N CYS A 504 6.62 10.82 -12.53
CA CYS A 504 7.22 9.59 -12.00
C CYS A 504 6.75 8.31 -12.73
N LEU A 505 5.62 8.35 -13.43
CA LEU A 505 5.09 7.25 -14.24
C LEU A 505 5.55 7.36 -15.70
N THR A 506 5.66 8.58 -16.24
CA THR A 506 5.92 8.81 -17.66
C THR A 506 7.39 9.05 -17.98
N LYS A 507 8.13 9.69 -17.06
CA LYS A 507 9.53 10.06 -17.25
C LYS A 507 10.45 9.14 -16.45
N GLU A 508 11.54 8.74 -17.04
CA GLU A 508 12.62 8.06 -16.35
C GLU A 508 13.59 9.05 -15.70
N ALA A 509 14.49 8.48 -14.90
CA ALA A 509 15.62 9.23 -14.38
C ALA A 509 16.49 9.76 -15.51
N ASP A 510 17.18 10.86 -15.25
CA ASP A 510 18.14 11.43 -16.16
C ASP A 510 19.20 10.38 -16.55
N GLY A 511 19.56 10.35 -17.83
CA GLY A 511 20.49 9.36 -18.38
C GLY A 511 19.85 8.09 -18.96
N SER A 512 18.54 7.97 -18.96
CA SER A 512 17.81 6.90 -19.64
C SER A 512 17.78 7.14 -21.16
N ASP A 513 17.80 6.03 -21.91
CA ASP A 513 17.67 6.05 -23.37
C ASP A 513 16.20 6.07 -23.83
N PHE A 514 15.23 5.99 -22.91
CA PHE A 514 13.80 5.98 -23.22
C PHE A 514 13.18 7.37 -23.23
N ASN A 515 12.38 7.62 -24.24
CA ASN A 515 11.73 8.92 -24.45
C ASN A 515 10.41 9.00 -23.66
N GLU A 516 10.22 10.07 -22.89
CA GLU A 516 8.98 10.33 -22.16
C GLU A 516 7.74 10.34 -23.08
N ASN A 517 7.87 10.86 -24.31
CA ASN A 517 6.74 10.89 -25.25
C ASN A 517 6.30 9.48 -25.69
N ASP A 518 7.24 8.56 -25.87
CA ASP A 518 6.92 7.19 -26.23
C ASP A 518 6.26 6.46 -25.07
N ASN A 519 6.74 6.66 -23.84
CA ASN A 519 6.06 6.16 -22.64
C ASN A 519 4.61 6.69 -22.55
N LYS A 520 4.39 7.98 -22.78
CA LYS A 520 3.04 8.60 -22.78
C LYS A 520 2.13 8.00 -23.84
N LYS A 521 2.63 7.81 -25.07
CA LYS A 521 1.85 7.20 -26.16
C LYS A 521 1.40 5.78 -25.80
N VAL A 522 2.32 4.96 -25.30
CA VAL A 522 2.02 3.57 -24.91
C VAL A 522 1.04 3.53 -23.74
N LEU A 523 1.26 4.33 -22.70
CA LEU A 523 0.35 4.40 -21.56
C LEU A 523 -1.04 4.89 -21.95
N LYS A 524 -1.14 5.87 -22.85
CA LYS A 524 -2.43 6.34 -23.39
C LYS A 524 -3.15 5.23 -24.16
N ALA A 525 -2.46 4.50 -25.03
CA ALA A 525 -3.04 3.39 -25.79
C ALA A 525 -3.55 2.28 -24.86
N ILE A 526 -2.78 1.91 -23.81
CA ILE A 526 -3.23 0.95 -22.79
C ILE A 526 -4.50 1.46 -22.08
N ALA A 527 -4.55 2.74 -21.70
CA ALA A 527 -5.70 3.32 -21.02
C ALA A 527 -6.96 3.35 -21.91
N GLU A 528 -6.82 3.75 -23.17
CA GLU A 528 -7.92 3.80 -24.15
C GLU A 528 -8.49 2.40 -24.40
N GLN A 529 -7.64 1.40 -24.56
CA GLN A 529 -8.06 0.03 -24.81
C GLN A 529 -8.73 -0.59 -23.56
N THR A 530 -8.19 -0.32 -22.37
CA THR A 530 -8.82 -0.72 -21.10
C THR A 530 -10.24 -0.13 -20.98
N ARG A 531 -10.42 1.15 -21.35
CA ARG A 531 -11.73 1.82 -21.35
C ARG A 531 -12.72 1.18 -22.34
N ALA A 532 -12.24 0.74 -23.49
CA ALA A 532 -13.04 0.07 -24.50
C ALA A 532 -13.44 -1.37 -24.11
N GLY A 533 -12.96 -1.90 -22.96
CA GLY A 533 -13.23 -3.27 -22.51
C GLY A 533 -12.50 -4.34 -23.34
N GLY A 534 -11.51 -3.94 -24.14
CA GLY A 534 -10.67 -4.83 -24.93
C GLY A 534 -9.57 -5.49 -24.10
N ARG A 535 -9.01 -6.59 -24.64
CA ARG A 535 -7.74 -7.13 -24.16
C ARG A 535 -6.62 -6.15 -24.48
N VAL A 536 -5.68 -5.99 -23.59
CA VAL A 536 -4.58 -5.05 -23.73
C VAL A 536 -3.28 -5.84 -23.90
N ASN A 537 -3.17 -6.56 -25.01
CA ASN A 537 -1.90 -7.23 -25.36
C ASN A 537 -1.09 -6.37 -26.35
N MET A 538 0.18 -6.72 -26.53
CA MET A 538 1.10 -5.94 -27.37
C MET A 538 0.63 -5.87 -28.83
N GLU A 539 0.00 -6.92 -29.35
CA GLU A 539 -0.43 -7.02 -30.75
C GLU A 539 -1.63 -6.11 -31.05
N ASP A 540 -2.48 -5.88 -30.04
CA ASP A 540 -3.68 -5.05 -30.15
C ASP A 540 -3.43 -3.56 -29.87
N LEU A 541 -2.24 -3.21 -29.36
CA LEU A 541 -1.89 -1.80 -29.08
C LEU A 541 -1.59 -1.05 -30.37
N VAL A 542 -2.40 -0.06 -30.69
CA VAL A 542 -2.19 0.84 -31.84
C VAL A 542 -1.34 2.04 -31.42
N VAL A 543 -0.04 1.96 -31.67
CA VAL A 543 0.92 3.03 -31.37
C VAL A 543 1.82 3.24 -32.58
N ASP A 544 2.11 4.51 -32.88
CA ASP A 544 3.01 4.88 -34.00
C ASP A 544 4.48 4.65 -33.61
N MET A 545 4.89 3.39 -33.59
CA MET A 545 6.27 2.95 -33.36
C MET A 545 6.47 1.51 -33.88
N SER A 546 7.74 1.10 -34.05
CA SER A 546 8.04 -0.29 -34.45
C SER A 546 7.68 -1.27 -33.34
N GLN A 547 7.35 -2.53 -33.70
CA GLN A 547 7.01 -3.58 -32.73
C GLN A 547 8.18 -3.89 -31.77
N GLU A 548 9.42 -3.80 -32.24
CA GLU A 548 10.60 -3.99 -31.41
C GLU A 548 10.72 -2.85 -30.36
N HIS A 549 10.57 -1.61 -30.78
CA HIS A 549 10.61 -0.46 -29.89
C HIS A 549 9.44 -0.48 -28.90
N LEU A 550 8.21 -0.84 -29.33
CA LEU A 550 7.06 -1.02 -28.45
C LEU A 550 7.34 -2.06 -27.36
N LYS A 551 7.93 -3.19 -27.73
CA LYS A 551 8.32 -4.22 -26.78
C LYS A 551 9.30 -3.70 -25.74
N ASP A 552 10.29 -2.93 -26.15
CA ASP A 552 11.29 -2.36 -25.24
C ASP A 552 10.65 -1.35 -24.29
N VAL A 553 9.76 -0.47 -24.77
CA VAL A 553 9.01 0.48 -23.94
C VAL A 553 8.12 -0.27 -22.94
N LEU A 554 7.41 -1.31 -23.36
CA LEU A 554 6.57 -2.13 -22.46
C LEU A 554 7.41 -2.84 -21.40
N ASN A 555 8.54 -3.42 -21.78
CA ASN A 555 9.47 -4.07 -20.82
C ASN A 555 10.01 -3.06 -19.81
N ASN A 556 10.36 -1.89 -20.27
CA ASN A 556 10.82 -0.80 -19.41
C ASN A 556 9.73 -0.37 -18.42
N LEU A 557 8.51 -0.03 -18.89
CA LEU A 557 7.38 0.34 -18.03
C LEU A 557 7.02 -0.77 -17.03
N TYR A 558 7.13 -2.03 -17.44
CA TYR A 558 6.92 -3.19 -16.57
C TYR A 558 8.01 -3.31 -15.49
N SER A 559 9.28 -3.20 -15.87
CA SER A 559 10.40 -3.25 -14.92
C SER A 559 10.31 -2.15 -13.86
N ARG A 560 9.84 -0.97 -14.25
CA ARG A 560 9.56 0.17 -13.37
C ARG A 560 8.27 0.03 -12.58
N ARG A 561 7.48 -1.01 -12.80
CA ARG A 561 6.18 -1.24 -12.15
C ARG A 561 5.15 -0.13 -12.41
N VAL A 562 5.25 0.57 -13.52
CA VAL A 562 4.22 1.50 -14.01
C VAL A 562 3.02 0.70 -14.52
N ILE A 563 3.32 -0.40 -15.21
CA ILE A 563 2.34 -1.37 -15.68
C ILE A 563 2.58 -2.75 -15.04
N SER A 564 1.55 -3.54 -14.99
CA SER A 564 1.59 -4.97 -14.66
C SER A 564 1.21 -5.81 -15.88
N LYS A 565 1.64 -7.07 -15.87
CA LYS A 565 1.33 -8.04 -16.93
C LYS A 565 0.67 -9.26 -16.29
N GLN A 566 -0.51 -9.65 -16.82
CA GLN A 566 -1.22 -10.85 -16.42
C GLN A 566 -1.49 -11.71 -17.66
N GLY A 567 -0.74 -12.82 -17.80
CA GLY A 567 -0.68 -13.54 -19.07
C GLY A 567 -0.01 -12.68 -20.14
N GLU A 568 -0.71 -12.36 -21.22
CA GLU A 568 -0.24 -11.45 -22.27
C GLU A 568 -0.82 -10.03 -22.16
N ASP A 569 -1.74 -9.80 -21.21
CA ASP A 569 -2.43 -8.53 -21.06
C ASP A 569 -1.67 -7.59 -20.12
N TYR A 570 -1.55 -6.33 -20.52
CA TYR A 570 -0.94 -5.24 -19.75
C TYR A 570 -2.01 -4.38 -19.08
N SER A 571 -1.70 -3.85 -17.90
CA SER A 571 -2.56 -2.90 -17.20
C SER A 571 -1.72 -1.85 -16.49
N ILE A 572 -2.20 -0.61 -16.47
CA ILE A 572 -1.55 0.48 -15.70
C ILE A 572 -1.91 0.29 -14.23
N ASN A 573 -0.91 0.28 -13.36
CA ASN A 573 -1.10 0.04 -11.94
C ASN A 573 -1.93 1.15 -11.27
N VAL A 574 -1.57 2.41 -11.46
CA VAL A 574 -2.25 3.54 -10.84
C VAL A 574 -3.51 3.90 -11.63
N LYS A 575 -4.68 3.42 -11.19
CA LYS A 575 -5.97 3.70 -11.85
C LYS A 575 -6.32 5.20 -11.88
N LEU A 576 -5.87 5.98 -10.90
CA LEU A 576 -6.03 7.44 -10.90
C LEU A 576 -5.39 8.05 -12.14
N PHE A 577 -4.20 7.57 -12.53
CA PHE A 577 -3.53 8.01 -13.75
C PHE A 577 -4.29 7.59 -15.01
N VAL A 578 -4.85 6.38 -15.05
CA VAL A 578 -5.72 5.94 -16.17
C VAL A 578 -6.89 6.89 -16.34
N LYS A 579 -7.59 7.21 -15.25
CA LYS A 579 -8.72 8.15 -15.28
C LYS A 579 -8.27 9.55 -15.71
N TRP A 580 -7.11 9.99 -15.25
CA TRP A 580 -6.55 11.30 -15.61
C TRP A 580 -6.14 11.39 -17.10
N ILE A 581 -5.39 10.41 -17.63
CA ILE A 581 -4.88 10.44 -19.03
C ILE A 581 -5.99 10.32 -20.06
N LEU A 582 -7.10 9.66 -19.71
CA LEU A 582 -8.28 9.55 -20.58
C LEU A 582 -9.11 10.84 -20.68
N ASN A 583 -8.92 11.76 -19.76
CA ASN A 583 -9.65 13.03 -19.69
C ASN A 583 -8.76 14.25 -20.04
N ASN A 584 -7.51 14.00 -20.36
CA ASN A 584 -6.51 14.99 -20.71
C ASN A 584 -5.71 14.60 -21.96
#